data_601aa582e092d7790dbb79bde37a8ad6
#
_entry.id   601aa582e092d7790dbb79bde37a8ad6
#
_cell.length_a   1.000
_cell.length_b   1.000
_cell.length_c   1.000
_cell.angle_alpha   90.00
_cell.angle_beta   90.00
_cell.angle_gamma   90.00
#
_symmetry.space_group_name_H-M   'P 1'
#
loop_
_entity.id
_entity.type
_entity.pdbx_description
1 polymer ?
#
loop_
_entity_poly.entity_id
_entity_poly.type
_entity_poly.pdbx_seq_one_letter_code
_entity_poly.pdbx_strand_id
1 'polypeptide(L)'
;MTYGMLIDLKKCVGCHACSVACKEAHGTRPGVRRSRVDRVFEGTYPDVRKTAYPMLCMHCETAPCVEVCPQDATYKREDGIVVIDKDKCIGCGSCQTVCPYDARHLAASEDGYFGSELSEYEAVMY
;
A
#
# COMPACT_ATOMS: atom_id res chain seq x y z
N MET A 1 7.12 -6.91 20.98
CA MET A 1 6.24 -7.92 20.30
C MET A 1 6.11 -7.48 18.86
N THR A 2 6.45 -8.34 17.90
CA THR A 2 6.38 -8.03 16.46
C THR A 2 5.08 -8.56 15.88
N TYR A 3 4.43 -7.77 15.04
CA TYR A 3 3.23 -8.19 14.33
C TYR A 3 3.58 -8.87 13.01
N GLY A 4 2.77 -9.85 12.60
CA GLY A 4 2.88 -10.52 11.31
C GLY A 4 1.50 -10.79 10.72
N MET A 5 1.45 -10.95 9.39
CA MET A 5 0.22 -11.28 8.67
C MET A 5 0.47 -12.53 7.82
N LEU A 6 -0.41 -13.52 7.95
CA LEU A 6 -0.41 -14.70 7.09
C LEU A 6 -1.44 -14.52 5.97
N ILE A 7 -0.99 -14.67 4.73
CA ILE A 7 -1.84 -14.65 3.54
C ILE A 7 -1.80 -16.03 2.90
N ASP A 8 -2.94 -16.74 2.92
CA ASP A 8 -3.08 -18.06 2.29
C ASP A 8 -3.48 -17.89 0.82
N LEU A 9 -2.51 -18.00 -0.06
CA LEU A 9 -2.71 -17.85 -1.51
C LEU A 9 -3.61 -18.94 -2.10
N LYS A 10 -3.72 -20.13 -1.46
CA LYS A 10 -4.59 -21.20 -1.94
C LYS A 10 -6.07 -20.89 -1.73
N LYS A 11 -6.38 -20.03 -0.75
CA LYS A 11 -7.73 -19.58 -0.46
C LYS A 11 -8.10 -18.28 -1.17
N CYS A 12 -7.14 -17.60 -1.78
CA CYS A 12 -7.38 -16.34 -2.45
C CYS A 12 -8.07 -16.57 -3.80
N VAL A 13 -9.29 -16.07 -3.94
CA VAL A 13 -10.08 -16.12 -5.18
C VAL A 13 -9.92 -14.87 -6.05
N GLY A 14 -9.14 -13.88 -5.61
CA GLY A 14 -8.91 -12.64 -6.35
C GLY A 14 -10.14 -11.71 -6.42
N CYS A 15 -11.00 -11.73 -5.42
CA CYS A 15 -12.25 -10.93 -5.38
C CYS A 15 -12.04 -9.43 -5.08
N HIS A 16 -10.83 -9.00 -4.70
CA HIS A 16 -10.48 -7.62 -4.32
C HIS A 16 -11.19 -7.06 -3.07
N ALA A 17 -11.94 -7.86 -2.31
CA ALA A 17 -12.61 -7.39 -1.10
C ALA A 17 -11.63 -6.74 -0.10
N CYS A 18 -10.44 -7.32 0.08
CA CYS A 18 -9.38 -6.74 0.93
C CYS A 18 -8.91 -5.35 0.43
N SER A 19 -8.83 -5.15 -0.88
CA SER A 19 -8.43 -3.86 -1.47
C SER A 19 -9.51 -2.80 -1.28
N VAL A 20 -10.77 -3.16 -1.46
CA VAL A 20 -11.91 -2.26 -1.26
C VAL A 20 -12.06 -1.88 0.21
N ALA A 21 -12.03 -2.87 1.11
CA ALA A 21 -12.12 -2.62 2.54
C ALA A 21 -10.97 -1.74 3.05
N CYS A 22 -9.74 -1.98 2.57
CA CYS A 22 -8.59 -1.15 2.91
C CYS A 22 -8.75 0.29 2.40
N LYS A 23 -9.30 0.44 1.18
CA LYS A 23 -9.54 1.74 0.58
C LYS A 23 -10.57 2.54 1.35
N GLU A 24 -11.66 1.91 1.74
CA GLU A 24 -12.70 2.54 2.55
C GLU A 24 -12.24 2.88 3.95
N ALA A 25 -11.59 1.94 4.65
CA ALA A 25 -11.09 2.15 6.00
C ALA A 25 -10.02 3.27 6.11
N HIS A 26 -9.36 3.61 5.01
CA HIS A 26 -8.29 4.61 4.99
C HIS A 26 -8.59 5.83 4.11
N GLY A 27 -9.79 5.95 3.56
CA GLY A 27 -10.18 7.07 2.70
C GLY A 27 -9.22 7.35 1.54
N THR A 28 -8.55 6.33 0.99
CA THR A 28 -7.46 6.55 0.02
C THR A 28 -7.99 7.09 -1.30
N ARG A 29 -7.34 8.11 -1.83
CA ARG A 29 -7.69 8.83 -3.06
C ARG A 29 -7.73 7.93 -4.29
N PRO A 30 -8.39 8.36 -5.39
CA PRO A 30 -8.32 7.67 -6.67
C PRO A 30 -6.86 7.41 -7.08
N GLY A 31 -6.57 6.22 -7.60
CA GLY A 31 -5.21 5.81 -7.98
C GLY A 31 -4.33 5.30 -6.83
N VAL A 32 -4.56 5.71 -5.58
CA VAL A 32 -3.79 5.24 -4.43
C VAL A 32 -4.36 3.93 -3.90
N ARG A 33 -3.53 2.91 -3.78
CA ARG A 33 -3.89 1.59 -3.28
C ARG A 33 -2.87 1.09 -2.26
N ARG A 34 -3.26 1.05 -0.99
CA ARG A 34 -2.42 0.46 0.09
C ARG A 34 -2.44 -1.06 0.07
N SER A 35 -3.54 -1.65 -0.43
CA SER A 35 -3.70 -3.07 -0.67
C SER A 35 -4.21 -3.28 -2.09
N ARG A 36 -3.62 -4.24 -2.80
CA ARG A 36 -4.04 -4.63 -4.15
C ARG A 36 -4.00 -6.14 -4.31
N VAL A 37 -4.61 -6.66 -5.36
CA VAL A 37 -4.53 -8.07 -5.73
C VAL A 37 -4.00 -8.15 -7.15
N ASP A 38 -2.79 -8.64 -7.29
CA ASP A 38 -2.16 -8.86 -8.58
C ASP A 38 -2.61 -10.22 -9.13
N ARG A 39 -2.83 -10.31 -10.43
CA ARG A 39 -3.27 -11.52 -11.12
C ARG A 39 -2.19 -11.94 -12.10
N VAL A 40 -1.68 -13.14 -11.94
CA VAL A 40 -0.70 -13.74 -12.84
C VAL A 40 -1.37 -14.89 -13.59
N PHE A 41 -1.18 -14.91 -14.91
CA PHE A 41 -1.63 -15.98 -15.78
C PHE A 41 -0.42 -16.74 -16.28
N GLU A 42 -0.43 -18.05 -16.08
CA GLU A 42 0.66 -18.95 -16.46
C GLU A 42 0.12 -20.05 -17.39
N GLY A 43 0.94 -20.49 -18.33
CA GLY A 43 0.57 -21.51 -19.30
C GLY A 43 0.11 -20.94 -20.64
N THR A 44 -0.30 -21.85 -21.54
CA THR A 44 -0.80 -21.54 -22.89
C THR A 44 -2.17 -22.15 -23.06
N TYR A 45 -3.07 -21.45 -23.75
CA TYR A 45 -4.40 -21.97 -24.02
C TYR A 45 -4.33 -23.37 -24.68
N PRO A 46 -5.14 -24.37 -24.27
CA PRO A 46 -6.23 -24.27 -23.27
C PRO A 46 -5.79 -24.40 -21.79
N ASP A 47 -4.56 -24.74 -21.50
CA ASP A 47 -4.04 -25.02 -20.16
C ASP A 47 -3.50 -23.75 -19.47
N VAL A 48 -4.41 -22.83 -19.14
CA VAL A 48 -4.07 -21.58 -18.48
C VAL A 48 -4.45 -21.64 -17.01
N ARG A 49 -3.48 -21.31 -16.14
CA ARG A 49 -3.69 -21.17 -14.70
C ARG A 49 -3.66 -19.68 -14.30
N LYS A 50 -4.64 -19.25 -13.51
CA LYS A 50 -4.69 -17.92 -12.89
C LYS A 50 -4.36 -18.04 -11.41
N THR A 51 -3.39 -17.25 -10.96
CA THR A 51 -3.05 -17.11 -9.54
C THR A 51 -3.28 -15.65 -9.10
N ALA A 52 -3.85 -15.46 -7.92
CA ALA A 52 -4.08 -14.15 -7.34
C ALA A 52 -3.15 -13.92 -6.15
N TYR A 53 -2.45 -12.78 -6.14
CA TYR A 53 -1.49 -12.40 -5.10
C TYR A 53 -1.98 -11.13 -4.39
N PRO A 54 -2.52 -11.21 -3.16
CA PRO A 54 -2.75 -10.04 -2.34
C PRO A 54 -1.42 -9.39 -1.96
N MET A 55 -1.24 -8.14 -2.35
CA MET A 55 -0.01 -7.37 -2.16
C MET A 55 -0.26 -6.15 -1.29
N LEU A 56 0.61 -5.94 -0.33
CA LEU A 56 0.63 -4.79 0.58
C LEU A 56 2.07 -4.52 1.03
N CYS A 57 2.28 -3.56 1.92
CA CYS A 57 3.60 -3.33 2.50
C CYS A 57 4.07 -4.56 3.27
N MET A 58 5.29 -5.02 2.97
CA MET A 58 5.89 -6.20 3.60
C MET A 58 6.59 -5.88 4.93
N HIS A 59 6.61 -4.62 5.35
CA HIS A 59 7.31 -4.17 6.57
C HIS A 59 8.71 -4.78 6.70
N CYS A 60 9.51 -4.68 5.64
CA CYS A 60 10.81 -5.33 5.47
C CYS A 60 11.68 -5.21 6.72
N GLU A 61 12.49 -6.23 6.98
CA GLU A 61 13.46 -6.19 8.09
C GLU A 61 14.51 -5.11 7.84
N THR A 62 15.14 -5.14 6.68
CA THR A 62 15.95 -4.04 6.14
C THR A 62 15.10 -3.31 5.10
N ALA A 63 14.59 -2.16 5.46
CA ALA A 63 13.60 -1.43 4.66
C ALA A 63 14.27 -0.36 3.78
N PRO A 64 14.43 -0.57 2.46
CA PRO A 64 15.09 0.39 1.59
C PRO A 64 14.41 1.77 1.61
N CYS A 65 13.11 1.79 1.82
CA CYS A 65 12.34 3.03 1.92
C CYS A 65 12.62 3.84 3.20
N VAL A 66 13.18 3.22 4.23
CA VAL A 66 13.67 3.92 5.43
C VAL A 66 15.04 4.53 5.13
N GLU A 67 15.95 3.73 4.56
CA GLU A 67 17.34 4.14 4.27
C GLU A 67 17.42 5.31 3.28
N VAL A 68 16.51 5.36 2.30
CA VAL A 68 16.52 6.40 1.25
C VAL A 68 15.82 7.69 1.67
N CYS A 69 15.18 7.73 2.83
CA CYS A 69 14.38 8.89 3.22
C CYS A 69 15.27 10.06 3.69
N PRO A 70 15.34 11.19 2.96
CA PRO A 70 16.25 12.28 3.30
C PRO A 70 15.82 13.07 4.53
N GLN A 71 14.58 12.89 5.00
CA GLN A 71 14.01 13.59 6.16
C GLN A 71 13.74 12.65 7.34
N ASP A 72 14.18 11.39 7.27
CA ASP A 72 13.86 10.36 8.26
C ASP A 72 12.36 10.27 8.58
N ALA A 73 11.52 10.68 7.62
CA ALA A 73 10.07 10.64 7.74
C ALA A 73 9.53 9.19 7.67
N THR A 74 10.22 8.30 6.96
CA THR A 74 9.91 6.88 6.94
C THR A 74 10.78 6.17 7.96
N TYR A 75 10.17 5.47 8.90
CA TYR A 75 10.91 4.78 9.96
C TYR A 75 10.24 3.44 10.32
N LYS A 76 11.00 2.56 10.96
CA LYS A 76 10.51 1.29 11.49
C LYS A 76 10.29 1.41 12.98
N ARG A 77 9.09 1.07 13.43
CA ARG A 77 8.72 1.04 14.85
C ARG A 77 9.29 -0.20 15.54
N GLU A 78 9.33 -0.19 16.86
CA GLU A 78 9.79 -1.32 17.68
C GLU A 78 8.96 -2.61 17.48
N ASP A 79 7.70 -2.47 17.07
CA ASP A 79 6.80 -3.57 16.73
C ASP A 79 7.04 -4.14 15.32
N GLY A 80 8.03 -3.63 14.58
CA GLY A 80 8.39 -4.06 13.23
C GLY A 80 7.60 -3.38 12.11
N ILE A 81 6.65 -2.51 12.43
CA ILE A 81 5.83 -1.80 11.44
C ILE A 81 6.62 -0.62 10.85
N VAL A 82 6.69 -0.56 9.53
CA VAL A 82 7.26 0.59 8.80
C VAL A 82 6.16 1.60 8.55
N VAL A 83 6.34 2.82 9.04
CA VAL A 83 5.38 3.92 8.97
C VAL A 83 5.98 5.18 8.35
N ILE A 84 5.14 6.16 8.05
CA ILE A 84 5.54 7.49 7.58
C ILE A 84 5.03 8.52 8.57
N ASP A 85 5.92 9.38 9.02
CA ASP A 85 5.60 10.62 9.72
C ASP A 85 5.18 11.66 8.67
N LYS A 86 3.90 12.02 8.64
CA LYS A 86 3.35 12.95 7.66
C LYS A 86 3.90 14.37 7.84
N ASP A 87 4.20 14.77 9.06
CA ASP A 87 4.68 16.13 9.37
C ASP A 87 6.12 16.35 8.90
N LYS A 88 6.92 15.28 8.83
CA LYS A 88 8.29 15.32 8.31
C LYS A 88 8.38 15.05 6.82
N CYS A 89 7.35 14.43 6.23
CA CYS A 89 7.38 13.97 4.85
C CYS A 89 7.27 15.14 3.88
N ILE A 90 8.31 15.34 3.06
CA ILE A 90 8.36 16.39 2.00
C ILE A 90 7.76 15.92 0.66
N GLY A 91 7.24 14.72 0.56
CA GLY A 91 6.63 14.22 -0.67
C GLY A 91 7.61 13.95 -1.83
N CYS A 92 8.89 13.71 -1.58
CA CYS A 92 9.92 13.57 -2.65
C CYS A 92 9.79 12.31 -3.51
N GLY A 93 9.02 11.30 -3.10
CA GLY A 93 8.79 10.05 -3.85
C GLY A 93 9.94 9.04 -3.81
N SER A 94 11.09 9.32 -3.20
CA SER A 94 12.24 8.40 -3.16
C SER A 94 11.89 7.03 -2.60
N CYS A 95 11.06 6.97 -1.54
CA CYS A 95 10.59 5.71 -0.95
C CYS A 95 9.69 4.90 -1.89
N GLN A 96 9.00 5.53 -2.83
CA GLN A 96 8.19 4.86 -3.85
C GLN A 96 9.10 4.20 -4.89
N THR A 97 10.13 4.92 -5.35
CA THR A 97 11.07 4.45 -6.39
C THR A 97 11.84 3.21 -5.96
N VAL A 98 12.24 3.12 -4.68
CA VAL A 98 13.05 2.00 -4.18
C VAL A 98 12.24 0.81 -3.66
N CYS A 99 10.92 0.93 -3.59
CA CYS A 99 10.08 -0.16 -3.07
C CYS A 99 9.94 -1.29 -4.10
N PRO A 100 10.50 -2.50 -3.87
CA PRO A 100 10.42 -3.59 -4.84
C PRO A 100 9.02 -4.20 -4.95
N TYR A 101 8.13 -3.87 -4.01
CA TYR A 101 6.76 -4.38 -3.96
C TYR A 101 5.73 -3.36 -4.45
N ASP A 102 6.16 -2.19 -4.92
CA ASP A 102 5.25 -1.10 -5.29
C ASP A 102 4.16 -0.84 -4.23
N ALA A 103 4.58 -0.82 -2.96
CA ALA A 103 3.68 -0.64 -1.81
C ALA A 103 3.67 0.81 -1.28
N ARG A 104 4.36 1.72 -1.99
CA ARG A 104 4.43 3.13 -1.66
C ARG A 104 3.77 3.95 -2.75
N HIS A 105 2.89 4.85 -2.36
CA HIS A 105 2.20 5.73 -3.29
C HIS A 105 2.29 7.16 -2.79
N LEU A 106 2.70 8.06 -3.66
CA LEU A 106 2.65 9.50 -3.42
C LEU A 106 1.27 10.01 -3.84
N ALA A 107 0.60 10.75 -2.96
CA ALA A 107 -0.61 11.47 -3.32
C ALA A 107 -0.21 12.68 -4.19
N ALA A 108 -0.70 12.73 -5.42
CA ALA A 108 -0.35 13.78 -6.37
C ALA A 108 -1.02 15.13 -6.06
N SER A 109 -2.07 15.15 -5.25
CA SER A 109 -2.83 16.35 -4.86
C SER A 109 -3.37 16.20 -3.44
N GLU A 110 -3.80 17.31 -2.86
CA GLU A 110 -4.52 17.33 -1.59
C GLU A 110 -6.04 17.18 -1.76
N ASP A 111 -6.52 16.99 -2.99
CA ASP A 111 -7.93 16.84 -3.30
C ASP A 111 -8.50 15.54 -2.72
N GLY A 112 -9.74 15.60 -2.25
CA GLY A 112 -10.50 14.44 -1.80
C GLY A 112 -10.91 13.50 -2.94
N TYR A 113 -11.65 12.46 -2.59
CA TYR A 113 -12.15 11.47 -3.56
C TYR A 113 -13.12 12.08 -4.58
N PHE A 114 -13.90 13.07 -4.16
CA PHE A 114 -14.93 13.72 -4.96
C PHE A 114 -14.56 15.13 -5.46
N GLY A 115 -13.31 15.55 -5.34
CA GLY A 115 -12.82 16.84 -5.82
C GLY A 115 -12.00 17.60 -4.78
N SER A 116 -11.91 18.92 -4.95
CA SER A 116 -11.11 19.80 -4.09
C SER A 116 -11.66 20.01 -2.69
N GLU A 117 -12.98 19.83 -2.49
CA GLU A 117 -13.60 19.90 -1.17
C GLU A 117 -13.64 18.52 -0.53
N LEU A 118 -13.05 18.39 0.67
CA LEU A 118 -13.13 17.17 1.45
C LEU A 118 -14.55 17.04 2.05
N SER A 119 -15.16 15.86 1.90
CA SER A 119 -16.36 15.52 2.66
C SER A 119 -16.03 15.42 4.16
N GLU A 120 -17.06 15.50 5.02
CA GLU A 120 -16.87 15.32 6.47
C GLU A 120 -16.13 14.02 6.82
N TYR A 121 -16.41 12.96 6.09
CA TYR A 121 -15.74 11.66 6.24
C TYR A 121 -14.26 11.74 5.84
N GLU A 122 -13.95 12.35 4.72
CA GLU A 122 -12.58 12.52 4.23
C GLU A 122 -11.75 13.42 5.16
N ALA A 123 -12.34 14.48 5.70
CA ALA A 123 -11.67 15.39 6.64
C ALA A 123 -11.20 14.70 7.94
N VAL A 124 -11.89 13.62 8.35
CA VAL A 124 -11.48 12.80 9.51
C VAL A 124 -10.34 11.83 9.13
N MET A 125 -10.23 11.44 7.84
CA MET A 125 -9.29 10.42 7.37
C MET A 125 -7.97 10.99 6.83
N TYR A 126 -7.91 12.28 6.54
CA TYR A 126 -6.73 13.01 6.05
C TYR A 126 -6.19 13.98 7.09
#